data_62bdbba1fe82f0f641390708370e0c88
#
_entry.id   62bdbba1fe82f0f641390708370e0c88
#
_cell.length_a   1.000
_cell.length_b   1.000
_cell.length_c   1.000
_cell.angle_alpha   90.00
_cell.angle_beta   90.00
_cell.angle_gamma   90.00
#
_symmetry.space_group_name_H-M   'P 1'
#
loop_
_entity.id
_entity.type
_entity.pdbx_description
1 polymer ?
#
loop_
_entity_poly.entity_id
_entity_poly.type
_entity_poly.pdbx_seq_one_letter_code
_entity_poly.pdbx_strand_id
1 'polypeptide(L)'
;MGSIGSVVRSALDPRTWLHGIRLAHYSSYSHVRQVGRLRRGTGVTFAPNVSFRNAERIEIGAGSHIGEYCVIWAGNSSGRVLLGEKCLLAPGVVITASDYGIVRGIPVMDQQKVERDVVIGADVWLGANAVVTAGVTIGSGAVVGAGAVVTHDLPENCIAGGVPAKVIGQRPASEVVT
;
A
#
# COMPACT_ATOMS: atom_id res chain seq x y z
N MET A 1 1.65 -22.38 26.26
CA MET A 1 3.12 -22.57 26.19
C MET A 1 3.38 -24.01 25.75
N GLY A 2 3.96 -24.24 24.57
CA GLY A 2 4.29 -25.56 24.08
C GLY A 2 5.41 -26.20 24.92
N SER A 3 5.30 -27.51 25.20
CA SER A 3 6.37 -28.23 25.93
C SER A 3 7.68 -28.23 25.12
N ILE A 4 8.84 -28.28 25.79
CA ILE A 4 10.16 -28.35 25.14
C ILE A 4 10.18 -29.46 24.06
N GLY A 5 9.50 -30.58 24.30
CA GLY A 5 9.36 -31.67 23.33
C GLY A 5 8.58 -31.31 22.06
N SER A 6 7.65 -30.34 22.09
CA SER A 6 6.95 -29.87 20.89
C SER A 6 7.84 -28.94 20.06
N VAL A 7 8.65 -28.12 20.69
CA VAL A 7 9.61 -27.22 20.01
C VAL A 7 10.69 -28.04 19.31
N VAL A 8 11.24 -29.07 19.99
CA VAL A 8 12.25 -29.98 19.41
C VAL A 8 11.66 -30.73 18.20
N ARG A 9 10.44 -31.25 18.30
CA ARG A 9 9.77 -31.92 17.19
C ARG A 9 9.59 -30.99 15.98
N SER A 10 9.16 -29.76 16.20
CA SER A 10 9.02 -28.77 15.13
C SER A 10 10.37 -28.44 14.49
N ALA A 11 11.44 -28.32 15.27
CA ALA A 11 12.78 -28.04 14.76
C ALA A 11 13.37 -29.21 13.93
N LEU A 12 12.95 -30.44 14.19
CA LEU A 12 13.40 -31.65 13.47
C LEU A 12 12.51 -31.98 12.25
N ASP A 13 11.35 -31.31 12.10
CA ASP A 13 10.45 -31.55 10.96
C ASP A 13 10.98 -30.84 9.70
N PRO A 14 11.32 -31.57 8.62
CA PRO A 14 11.78 -30.98 7.36
C PRO A 14 10.77 -29.97 6.76
N ARG A 15 9.47 -30.13 7.06
CA ARG A 15 8.41 -29.23 6.58
C ARG A 15 8.55 -27.84 7.19
N THR A 16 9.02 -27.74 8.45
CA THR A 16 9.29 -26.46 9.13
C THR A 16 10.37 -25.68 8.38
N TRP A 17 11.45 -26.34 8.01
CA TRP A 17 12.55 -25.73 7.26
C TRP A 17 12.12 -25.33 5.84
N LEU A 18 11.39 -26.21 5.15
CA LEU A 18 10.83 -25.87 3.84
C LEU A 18 9.88 -24.66 3.90
N HIS A 19 9.06 -24.56 4.96
CA HIS A 19 8.21 -23.40 5.19
C HIS A 19 9.04 -22.14 5.44
N GLY A 20 10.09 -22.22 6.26
CA GLY A 20 11.03 -21.12 6.50
C GLY A 20 11.68 -20.59 5.20
N ILE A 21 12.12 -21.51 4.32
CA ILE A 21 12.67 -21.16 3.00
C ILE A 21 11.61 -20.44 2.14
N ARG A 22 10.36 -20.91 2.15
CA ARG A 22 9.25 -20.26 1.41
C ARG A 22 8.96 -18.87 1.93
N LEU A 23 8.99 -18.65 3.25
CA LEU A 23 8.83 -17.33 3.85
C LEU A 23 9.98 -16.39 3.48
N ALA A 24 11.22 -16.85 3.53
CA ALA A 24 12.39 -16.09 3.10
C ALA A 24 12.32 -15.76 1.60
N HIS A 25 11.90 -16.70 0.76
CA HIS A 25 11.68 -16.47 -0.66
C HIS A 25 10.58 -15.42 -0.89
N TYR A 26 9.46 -15.52 -0.19
CA TYR A 26 8.36 -14.55 -0.28
C TYR A 26 8.83 -13.14 0.13
N SER A 27 9.53 -13.02 1.26
CA SER A 27 10.09 -11.74 1.71
C SER A 27 11.07 -11.16 0.69
N SER A 28 11.94 -11.98 0.12
CA SER A 28 12.85 -11.58 -0.95
C SER A 28 12.09 -11.08 -2.18
N TYR A 29 11.06 -11.79 -2.60
CA TYR A 29 10.26 -11.45 -3.78
C TYR A 29 9.41 -10.19 -3.58
N SER A 30 8.72 -10.07 -2.43
CA SER A 30 7.75 -9.01 -2.18
C SER A 30 8.36 -7.73 -1.59
N HIS A 31 9.56 -7.80 -1.02
CA HIS A 31 10.22 -6.66 -0.37
C HIS A 31 11.63 -6.44 -0.88
N VAL A 32 12.58 -7.32 -0.54
CA VAL A 32 14.03 -7.05 -0.71
C VAL A 32 14.38 -6.70 -2.16
N ARG A 33 13.92 -7.52 -3.13
CA ARG A 33 14.18 -7.28 -4.56
C ARG A 33 13.44 -6.06 -5.09
N GLN A 34 12.27 -5.77 -4.56
CA GLN A 34 11.45 -4.65 -5.01
C GLN A 34 12.03 -3.32 -4.54
N VAL A 35 12.53 -3.26 -3.31
CA VAL A 35 13.16 -2.04 -2.74
C VAL A 35 14.29 -1.47 -3.63
N GLY A 36 15.08 -2.36 -4.26
CA GLY A 36 16.12 -1.94 -5.20
C GLY A 36 15.61 -1.36 -6.53
N ARG A 37 14.32 -1.52 -6.84
CA ARG A 37 13.68 -1.03 -8.07
C ARG A 37 12.81 0.21 -7.86
N LEU A 38 12.53 0.55 -6.58
CA LEU A 38 11.73 1.72 -6.23
C LEU A 38 12.43 3.01 -6.66
N ARG A 39 11.64 3.92 -7.24
CA ARG A 39 12.05 5.31 -7.38
C ARG A 39 11.61 6.06 -6.13
N ARG A 40 12.58 6.52 -5.33
CA ARG A 40 12.29 7.17 -4.05
C ARG A 40 13.14 8.40 -3.82
N GLY A 41 12.54 9.42 -3.24
CA GLY A 41 13.21 10.63 -2.78
C GLY A 41 14.06 10.38 -1.52
N THR A 42 14.77 11.40 -1.10
CA THR A 42 15.61 11.37 0.11
C THR A 42 14.73 11.24 1.37
N GLY A 43 15.21 10.53 2.38
CA GLY A 43 14.51 10.42 3.67
C GLY A 43 13.24 9.57 3.65
N VAL A 44 12.96 8.82 2.59
CA VAL A 44 11.86 7.84 2.58
C VAL A 44 12.18 6.68 3.49
N THR A 45 11.26 6.36 4.40
CA THR A 45 11.36 5.23 5.33
C THR A 45 10.16 4.29 5.16
N PHE A 46 10.38 3.00 5.37
CA PHE A 46 9.31 2.00 5.34
C PHE A 46 9.67 0.80 6.24
N ALA A 47 8.63 0.14 6.76
CA ALA A 47 8.81 -1.05 7.58
C ALA A 47 9.30 -2.25 6.72
N PRO A 48 10.05 -3.19 7.31
CA PRO A 48 10.67 -4.31 6.57
C PRO A 48 9.64 -5.35 6.06
N ASN A 49 8.39 -5.25 6.47
CA ASN A 49 7.30 -6.14 6.09
C ASN A 49 6.29 -5.49 5.11
N VAL A 50 6.65 -4.35 4.51
CA VAL A 50 5.89 -3.75 3.40
C VAL A 50 6.00 -4.62 2.15
N SER A 51 4.88 -4.89 1.50
CA SER A 51 4.83 -5.62 0.24
C SER A 51 4.77 -4.66 -0.95
N PHE A 52 5.81 -4.69 -1.77
CA PHE A 52 5.82 -3.98 -3.06
C PHE A 52 5.68 -4.97 -4.21
N ARG A 53 4.99 -4.56 -5.27
CA ARG A 53 4.94 -5.32 -6.52
C ARG A 53 5.08 -4.40 -7.73
N ASN A 54 5.91 -4.80 -8.70
CA ASN A 54 6.23 -4.02 -9.88
C ASN A 54 6.82 -2.64 -9.52
N ALA A 55 7.80 -2.65 -8.61
CA ALA A 55 8.32 -1.46 -7.94
C ALA A 55 8.99 -0.47 -8.90
N GLU A 56 9.38 -0.89 -10.08
CA GLU A 56 9.84 -0.02 -11.17
C GLU A 56 8.78 0.99 -11.65
N ARG A 57 7.50 0.76 -11.30
CA ARG A 57 6.36 1.65 -11.55
C ARG A 57 5.83 2.34 -10.31
N ILE A 58 6.59 2.29 -9.21
CA ILE A 58 6.25 2.96 -7.94
C ILE A 58 7.24 4.10 -7.73
N GLU A 59 6.71 5.29 -7.51
CA GLU A 59 7.48 6.47 -7.14
C GLU A 59 7.02 7.00 -5.78
N ILE A 60 7.96 7.30 -4.89
CA ILE A 60 7.68 7.77 -3.53
C ILE A 60 8.46 9.06 -3.29
N GLY A 61 7.75 10.15 -3.04
CA GLY A 61 8.31 11.48 -2.76
C GLY A 61 9.09 11.54 -1.46
N ALA A 62 9.98 12.50 -1.37
CA ALA A 62 10.92 12.69 -0.27
C ALA A 62 10.23 12.80 1.10
N GLY A 63 10.85 12.26 2.13
CA GLY A 63 10.40 12.36 3.52
C GLY A 63 9.11 11.59 3.84
N SER A 64 8.61 10.73 2.95
CA SER A 64 7.44 9.92 3.18
C SER A 64 7.73 8.71 4.07
N HIS A 65 6.75 8.28 4.85
CA HIS A 65 6.83 7.13 5.75
C HIS A 65 5.74 6.10 5.44
N ILE A 66 6.12 4.81 5.34
CA ILE A 66 5.22 3.71 5.04
C ILE A 66 5.26 2.71 6.20
N GLY A 67 4.13 2.59 6.90
CA GLY A 67 3.96 1.72 8.06
C GLY A 67 4.01 0.23 7.74
N GLU A 68 3.92 -0.57 8.80
CA GLU A 68 3.97 -2.02 8.72
C GLU A 68 2.81 -2.61 7.92
N TYR A 69 3.06 -3.76 7.28
CA TYR A 69 2.06 -4.53 6.53
C TYR A 69 1.38 -3.76 5.40
N CYS A 70 1.89 -2.60 5.00
CA CYS A 70 1.37 -1.92 3.83
C CYS A 70 1.62 -2.74 2.57
N VAL A 71 0.68 -2.64 1.63
CA VAL A 71 0.70 -3.28 0.32
C VAL A 71 0.64 -2.19 -0.75
N ILE A 72 1.69 -2.05 -1.55
CA ILE A 72 1.75 -1.06 -2.63
C ILE A 72 2.07 -1.80 -3.93
N TRP A 73 1.05 -2.02 -4.75
CA TRP A 73 1.13 -2.79 -5.96
C TRP A 73 0.82 -1.94 -7.19
N ALA A 74 1.82 -1.72 -8.00
CA ALA A 74 1.64 -1.16 -9.34
C ALA A 74 1.13 -2.22 -10.32
N GLY A 75 0.66 -1.78 -11.47
CA GLY A 75 0.19 -2.66 -12.53
C GLY A 75 1.30 -3.54 -13.13
N ASN A 76 0.91 -4.59 -13.81
CA ASN A 76 1.87 -5.51 -14.45
C ASN A 76 2.46 -4.92 -15.72
N SER A 77 1.69 -4.10 -16.43
CA SER A 77 2.05 -3.54 -17.75
C SER A 77 2.13 -2.01 -17.74
N SER A 78 1.17 -1.32 -17.14
CA SER A 78 1.06 0.14 -17.24
C SER A 78 0.81 0.85 -15.91
N GLY A 79 -0.17 0.44 -15.10
CA GLY A 79 -0.62 1.17 -13.91
C GLY A 79 0.52 1.52 -12.93
N ARG A 80 0.67 2.79 -12.63
CA ARG A 80 1.71 3.34 -11.75
C ARG A 80 1.13 3.70 -10.39
N VAL A 81 1.97 3.73 -9.37
CA VAL A 81 1.65 4.31 -8.06
C VAL A 81 2.61 5.46 -7.80
N LEU A 82 2.07 6.67 -7.69
CA LEU A 82 2.82 7.90 -7.50
C LEU A 82 2.43 8.51 -6.16
N LEU A 83 3.35 8.51 -5.20
CA LEU A 83 3.19 9.19 -3.92
C LEU A 83 4.02 10.47 -3.93
N GLY A 84 3.40 11.57 -3.53
CA GLY A 84 4.06 12.85 -3.30
C GLY A 84 4.99 12.83 -2.08
N GLU A 85 5.51 14.00 -1.76
CA GLU A 85 6.41 14.19 -0.62
C GLU A 85 5.65 14.19 0.71
N LYS A 86 6.34 13.82 1.80
CA LYS A 86 5.81 13.88 3.18
C LYS A 86 4.52 13.07 3.40
N CYS A 87 4.24 12.08 2.57
CA CYS A 87 3.10 11.20 2.81
C CYS A 87 3.33 10.30 4.03
N LEU A 88 2.26 10.10 4.80
CA LEU A 88 2.23 9.20 5.95
C LEU A 88 1.23 8.08 5.71
N LEU A 89 1.71 6.86 5.52
CA LEU A 89 0.88 5.66 5.41
C LEU A 89 0.92 4.90 6.74
N ALA A 90 -0.21 4.82 7.41
CA ALA A 90 -0.36 4.04 8.63
C ALA A 90 -0.34 2.53 8.33
N PRO A 91 -0.20 1.65 9.35
CA PRO A 91 -0.12 0.21 9.13
C PRO A 91 -1.30 -0.37 8.32
N GLY A 92 -1.01 -1.35 7.47
CA GLY A 92 -2.01 -2.09 6.71
C GLY A 92 -2.64 -1.36 5.54
N VAL A 93 -2.15 -0.19 5.15
CA VAL A 93 -2.65 0.53 3.97
C VAL A 93 -2.43 -0.29 2.71
N VAL A 94 -3.47 -0.38 1.87
CA VAL A 94 -3.43 -1.08 0.57
C VAL A 94 -3.61 -0.09 -0.56
N ILE A 95 -2.67 -0.03 -1.48
CA ILE A 95 -2.75 0.76 -2.72
C ILE A 95 -2.57 -0.19 -3.89
N THR A 96 -3.51 -0.21 -4.82
CA THR A 96 -3.40 -1.01 -6.04
C THR A 96 -3.70 -0.19 -7.28
N ALA A 97 -2.83 -0.26 -8.29
CA ALA A 97 -3.03 0.36 -9.59
C ALA A 97 -3.56 -0.64 -10.65
N SER A 98 -4.09 -1.78 -10.19
CA SER A 98 -4.58 -2.85 -11.06
C SER A 98 -5.76 -3.57 -10.44
N ASP A 99 -6.90 -3.53 -11.10
CA ASP A 99 -8.10 -4.28 -10.77
C ASP A 99 -8.30 -5.43 -11.77
N TYR A 100 -9.17 -6.39 -11.45
CA TYR A 100 -9.61 -7.40 -12.40
C TYR A 100 -10.79 -6.88 -13.23
N GLY A 101 -10.92 -7.37 -14.47
CA GLY A 101 -12.15 -7.20 -15.24
C GLY A 101 -13.34 -7.86 -14.51
N ILE A 102 -14.53 -7.27 -14.66
CA ILE A 102 -15.77 -7.71 -13.99
C ILE A 102 -16.90 -8.00 -14.98
N VAL A 103 -16.55 -8.35 -16.21
CA VAL A 103 -17.54 -8.70 -17.25
C VAL A 103 -18.24 -9.99 -16.87
N ARG A 104 -19.57 -9.97 -16.92
CA ARG A 104 -20.39 -11.15 -16.63
C ARG A 104 -20.17 -12.27 -17.64
N GLY A 105 -20.15 -13.52 -17.18
CA GLY A 105 -20.03 -14.70 -18.05
C GLY A 105 -18.61 -15.19 -18.31
N ILE A 106 -17.60 -14.46 -17.85
CA ILE A 106 -16.18 -14.86 -17.88
C ILE A 106 -15.67 -14.92 -16.46
N PRO A 107 -15.04 -16.02 -15.99
CA PRO A 107 -14.42 -16.07 -14.67
C PRO A 107 -13.47 -14.89 -14.45
N VAL A 108 -13.51 -14.27 -13.27
CA VAL A 108 -12.69 -13.07 -12.97
C VAL A 108 -11.20 -13.31 -13.20
N MET A 109 -10.71 -14.51 -12.88
CA MET A 109 -9.29 -14.86 -13.08
C MET A 109 -8.84 -14.90 -14.54
N ASP A 110 -9.78 -15.13 -15.46
CA ASP A 110 -9.52 -15.26 -16.89
C ASP A 110 -9.68 -13.92 -17.63
N GLN A 111 -10.10 -12.87 -16.91
CA GLN A 111 -10.26 -11.54 -17.49
C GLN A 111 -8.96 -10.75 -17.46
N GLN A 112 -8.80 -9.88 -18.44
CA GLN A 112 -7.70 -8.93 -18.45
C GLN A 112 -7.82 -7.96 -17.27
N LYS A 113 -6.68 -7.58 -16.72
CA LYS A 113 -6.63 -6.56 -15.69
C LYS A 113 -6.89 -5.17 -16.26
N VAL A 114 -7.58 -4.37 -15.47
CA VAL A 114 -7.81 -2.95 -15.75
C VAL A 114 -6.80 -2.17 -14.92
N GLU A 115 -5.79 -1.66 -15.57
CA GLU A 115 -4.70 -0.92 -14.92
C GLU A 115 -4.87 0.57 -15.12
N ARG A 116 -4.80 1.33 -14.04
CA ARG A 116 -4.88 2.80 -14.03
C ARG A 116 -3.98 3.34 -12.93
N ASP A 117 -3.33 4.48 -13.21
CA ASP A 117 -2.44 5.11 -12.26
C ASP A 117 -3.19 5.50 -10.98
N VAL A 118 -2.51 5.34 -9.83
CA VAL A 118 -2.92 5.93 -8.55
C VAL A 118 -1.97 7.07 -8.28
N VAL A 119 -2.53 8.26 -8.06
CA VAL A 119 -1.77 9.49 -7.80
C VAL A 119 -2.14 10.02 -6.43
N ILE A 120 -1.17 10.11 -5.54
CA ILE A 120 -1.34 10.64 -4.19
C ILE A 120 -0.47 11.88 -4.06
N GLY A 121 -1.07 13.02 -3.78
CA GLY A 121 -0.38 14.31 -3.63
C GLY A 121 0.58 14.34 -2.45
N ALA A 122 1.20 15.48 -2.22
CA ALA A 122 2.09 15.69 -1.08
C ALA A 122 1.33 15.83 0.25
N ASP A 123 1.98 15.51 1.38
CA ASP A 123 1.42 15.69 2.73
C ASP A 123 0.06 14.98 2.94
N VAL A 124 -0.11 13.81 2.31
CA VAL A 124 -1.32 12.99 2.47
C VAL A 124 -1.13 11.99 3.62
N TRP A 125 -2.14 11.91 4.48
CA TRP A 125 -2.20 10.89 5.52
C TRP A 125 -3.26 9.82 5.19
N LEU A 126 -2.81 8.57 4.99
CA LEU A 126 -3.69 7.40 4.90
C LEU A 126 -3.74 6.69 6.23
N GLY A 127 -4.91 6.66 6.86
CA GLY A 127 -5.17 5.96 8.12
C GLY A 127 -5.02 4.45 8.01
N ALA A 128 -4.87 3.77 9.14
CA ALA A 128 -4.65 2.32 9.19
C ALA A 128 -5.71 1.55 8.40
N ASN A 129 -5.27 0.54 7.62
CA ASN A 129 -6.12 -0.29 6.78
C ASN A 129 -6.95 0.49 5.73
N ALA A 130 -6.58 1.72 5.39
CA ALA A 130 -7.19 2.40 4.27
C ALA A 130 -6.83 1.69 2.95
N VAL A 131 -7.77 1.65 2.02
CA VAL A 131 -7.60 1.03 0.70
C VAL A 131 -7.79 2.08 -0.39
N VAL A 132 -6.87 2.14 -1.35
CA VAL A 132 -6.94 3.02 -2.53
C VAL A 132 -6.95 2.15 -3.78
N THR A 133 -8.02 2.25 -4.58
CA THR A 133 -8.21 1.44 -5.79
C THR A 133 -7.60 2.08 -7.03
N ALA A 134 -7.50 1.31 -8.11
CA ALA A 134 -6.89 1.75 -9.36
C ALA A 134 -7.64 2.95 -9.99
N GLY A 135 -6.86 3.93 -10.42
CA GLY A 135 -7.35 5.14 -11.09
C GLY A 135 -7.72 6.29 -10.17
N VAL A 136 -7.48 6.17 -8.87
CA VAL A 136 -7.80 7.22 -7.89
C VAL A 136 -6.69 8.27 -7.83
N THR A 137 -7.11 9.54 -7.80
CA THR A 137 -6.25 10.68 -7.47
C THR A 137 -6.65 11.24 -6.09
N ILE A 138 -5.69 11.38 -5.18
CA ILE A 138 -5.86 12.02 -3.88
C ILE A 138 -5.07 13.33 -3.86
N GLY A 139 -5.76 14.44 -3.67
CA GLY A 139 -5.15 15.77 -3.61
C GLY A 139 -4.21 15.96 -2.43
N SER A 140 -3.26 16.89 -2.55
CA SER A 140 -2.28 17.20 -1.51
C SER A 140 -2.96 17.62 -0.20
N GLY A 141 -2.37 17.29 0.92
CA GLY A 141 -2.87 17.63 2.25
C GLY A 141 -4.11 16.84 2.69
N ALA A 142 -4.61 15.91 1.90
CA ALA A 142 -5.78 15.12 2.26
C ALA A 142 -5.49 14.15 3.42
N VAL A 143 -6.53 13.90 4.23
CA VAL A 143 -6.51 12.92 5.33
C VAL A 143 -7.58 11.87 5.07
N VAL A 144 -7.18 10.61 5.00
CA VAL A 144 -8.09 9.48 4.81
C VAL A 144 -8.19 8.70 6.11
N GLY A 145 -9.38 8.57 6.65
CA GLY A 145 -9.65 7.86 7.90
C GLY A 145 -9.32 6.38 7.83
N ALA A 146 -9.04 5.78 8.99
CA ALA A 146 -8.74 4.35 9.09
C ALA A 146 -9.90 3.49 8.55
N GLY A 147 -9.56 2.40 7.85
CA GLY A 147 -10.53 1.48 7.24
C GLY A 147 -11.32 2.06 6.06
N ALA A 148 -11.03 3.26 5.60
CA ALA A 148 -11.73 3.83 4.45
C ALA A 148 -11.35 3.13 3.14
N VAL A 149 -12.29 3.03 2.20
CA VAL A 149 -12.06 2.50 0.85
C VAL A 149 -12.27 3.61 -0.17
N VAL A 150 -11.17 4.14 -0.70
CA VAL A 150 -11.16 5.23 -1.66
C VAL A 150 -11.29 4.67 -3.07
N THR A 151 -12.45 4.89 -3.68
CA THR A 151 -12.82 4.42 -5.04
C THR A 151 -13.02 5.54 -6.03
N HIS A 152 -12.94 6.79 -5.58
CA HIS A 152 -13.09 8.00 -6.37
C HIS A 152 -12.07 9.05 -5.91
N ASP A 153 -11.80 10.02 -6.76
CA ASP A 153 -10.86 11.08 -6.46
C ASP A 153 -11.26 11.88 -5.22
N LEU A 154 -10.27 12.30 -4.45
CA LEU A 154 -10.44 13.15 -3.27
C LEU A 154 -9.75 14.51 -3.50
N PRO A 155 -10.42 15.61 -3.18
CA PRO A 155 -9.85 16.94 -3.34
C PRO A 155 -8.72 17.22 -2.33
N GLU A 156 -7.95 18.27 -2.59
CA GLU A 156 -6.91 18.75 -1.68
C GLU A 156 -7.46 19.14 -0.32
N ASN A 157 -6.66 18.92 0.73
CA ASN A 157 -6.93 19.30 2.11
C ASN A 157 -8.25 18.75 2.68
N CYS A 158 -8.87 17.76 2.03
CA CYS A 158 -10.09 17.15 2.56
C CYS A 158 -9.78 16.16 3.69
N ILE A 159 -10.78 15.93 4.53
CA ILE A 159 -10.86 14.79 5.43
C ILE A 159 -11.91 13.85 4.86
N ALA A 160 -11.53 12.61 4.55
CA ALA A 160 -12.41 11.61 3.95
C ALA A 160 -12.45 10.33 4.79
N GLY A 161 -13.58 9.61 4.76
CA GLY A 161 -13.72 8.35 5.48
C GLY A 161 -14.90 7.52 4.99
N GLY A 162 -14.97 6.27 5.43
CA GLY A 162 -16.07 5.34 5.12
C GLY A 162 -15.81 4.41 3.93
N VAL A 163 -16.82 3.57 3.61
CA VAL A 163 -16.81 2.58 2.51
C VAL A 163 -18.11 2.70 1.72
N PRO A 164 -18.06 3.26 0.48
CA PRO A 164 -16.92 3.96 -0.11
C PRO A 164 -16.58 5.26 0.63
N ALA A 165 -15.34 5.71 0.54
CA ALA A 165 -14.89 6.93 1.18
C ALA A 165 -15.59 8.16 0.61
N LYS A 166 -16.01 9.06 1.50
CA LYS A 166 -16.61 10.36 1.16
C LYS A 166 -15.92 11.45 1.93
N VAL A 167 -15.88 12.66 1.36
CA VAL A 167 -15.43 13.84 2.09
C VAL A 167 -16.37 14.11 3.24
N ILE A 168 -15.83 14.15 4.46
CA ILE A 168 -16.56 14.40 5.71
C ILE A 168 -16.15 15.71 6.39
N GLY A 169 -15.12 16.37 5.87
CA GLY A 169 -14.63 17.64 6.40
C GLY A 169 -13.46 18.20 5.60
N GLN A 170 -12.92 19.29 6.10
CA GLN A 170 -11.72 19.93 5.57
C GLN A 170 -10.65 19.97 6.66
N ARG A 171 -9.40 19.81 6.24
CA ARG A 171 -8.25 19.96 7.14
C ARG A 171 -8.17 21.43 7.57
N PRO A 172 -8.13 21.72 8.88
CA PRO A 172 -8.07 23.12 9.33
C PRO A 172 -6.77 23.76 8.84
N ALA A 173 -6.86 25.05 8.48
CA ALA A 173 -5.67 25.84 8.23
C ALA A 173 -4.84 25.95 9.53
N SER A 174 -3.51 26.02 9.41
CA SER A 174 -2.67 26.29 10.58
C SER A 174 -3.03 27.69 11.11
N GLU A 175 -3.51 27.77 12.36
CA GLU A 175 -3.49 29.03 13.07
C GLU A 175 -2.02 29.41 13.25
N VAL A 176 -1.59 30.46 12.56
CA VAL A 176 -0.28 31.06 12.81
C VAL A 176 -0.40 31.65 14.21
N VAL A 177 0.14 30.93 15.21
CA VAL A 177 0.34 31.48 16.55
C VAL A 177 1.41 32.54 16.40
N THR A 178 0.96 33.79 16.25
CA THR A 178 1.80 35.01 16.30
C THR A 178 2.23 35.26 17.74
#